data_4456d267aa7ca4d8e25d4f9f46b23692
#
_entry.id   4456d267aa7ca4d8e25d4f9f46b23692
#
_cell.length_a   1.000
_cell.length_b   1.000
_cell.length_c   1.000
_cell.angle_alpha   90.00
_cell.angle_beta   90.00
_cell.angle_gamma   90.00
#
_symmetry.space_group_name_H-M   'P 1'
#
loop_
_entity.id
_entity.type
_entity.pdbx_description
1 polymer ?
#
loop_
_entity_poly.entity_id
_entity_poly.type
_entity_poly.pdbx_seq_one_letter_code
_entity_poly.pdbx_strand_id
1 'polypeptide(L)'
;MSVIDGVHFNVLSPVVMRGMSVCEVTTDELYEDNQPKAHGLRDPRFGVSSRRGRCASCSRTWSECSGHFGHYELPHPVYNIGWMSEVLHWLRHSCKECGYVSATPLRKKCPQCASLTPKYSKPNSVTLRVQETNGPPRDMLAPEVHGYLSNIRPEDVAV
;
A
#
# COMPACT_ATOMS: atom_id res chain seq x y z
N MET A 1 -28.12 -16.35 -9.42
CA MET A 1 -27.37 -15.38 -10.26
C MET A 1 -26.98 -14.24 -9.38
N SER A 2 -25.70 -13.94 -9.25
CA SER A 2 -25.23 -12.72 -8.57
C SER A 2 -25.34 -11.55 -9.54
N VAL A 3 -25.97 -10.48 -9.11
CA VAL A 3 -26.09 -9.24 -9.87
C VAL A 3 -25.05 -8.27 -9.32
N ILE A 4 -24.26 -7.65 -10.20
CA ILE A 4 -23.35 -6.59 -9.83
C ILE A 4 -24.18 -5.33 -9.61
N ASP A 5 -24.16 -4.77 -8.39
CA ASP A 5 -24.89 -3.55 -8.02
C ASP A 5 -24.00 -2.30 -8.02
N GLY A 6 -22.68 -2.47 -8.03
CA GLY A 6 -21.77 -1.33 -8.08
C GLY A 6 -20.31 -1.72 -8.29
N VAL A 7 -19.51 -0.73 -8.64
CA VAL A 7 -18.04 -0.81 -8.73
C VAL A 7 -17.44 0.27 -7.86
N HIS A 8 -16.63 -0.15 -6.89
CA HIS A 8 -15.95 0.75 -5.97
C HIS A 8 -14.45 0.78 -6.25
N PHE A 9 -13.89 1.98 -6.43
CA PHE A 9 -12.46 2.18 -6.56
C PHE A 9 -11.88 2.47 -5.18
N ASN A 10 -11.00 1.61 -4.70
CA ASN A 10 -10.41 1.74 -3.37
C ASN A 10 -8.96 1.24 -3.37
N VAL A 11 -8.19 1.62 -2.34
CA VAL A 11 -6.87 1.05 -2.09
C VAL A 11 -7.07 -0.31 -1.43
N LEU A 12 -6.53 -1.35 -2.07
CA LEU A 12 -6.62 -2.70 -1.54
C LEU A 12 -5.68 -2.86 -0.33
N SER A 13 -6.19 -3.42 0.74
CA SER A 13 -5.35 -3.78 1.88
C SER A 13 -4.43 -4.97 1.53
N PRO A 14 -3.27 -5.13 2.19
CA PRO A 14 -2.40 -6.30 1.99
C PRO A 14 -3.11 -7.63 2.19
N VAL A 15 -4.05 -7.70 3.12
CA VAL A 15 -4.86 -8.91 3.36
C VAL A 15 -5.73 -9.25 2.15
N VAL A 16 -6.40 -8.25 1.58
CA VAL A 16 -7.22 -8.43 0.39
C VAL A 16 -6.36 -8.82 -0.81
N MET A 17 -5.22 -8.14 -1.01
CA MET A 17 -4.29 -8.45 -2.10
C MET A 17 -3.78 -9.89 -2.02
N ARG A 18 -3.37 -10.37 -0.83
CA ARG A 18 -2.97 -11.78 -0.64
C ARG A 18 -4.13 -12.74 -0.89
N GLY A 19 -5.34 -12.40 -0.45
CA GLY A 19 -6.53 -13.23 -0.68
C GLY A 19 -6.93 -13.36 -2.16
N MET A 20 -6.65 -12.34 -2.97
CA MET A 20 -6.88 -12.35 -4.42
C MET A 20 -5.76 -13.04 -5.21
N SER A 21 -4.58 -13.18 -4.61
CA SER A 21 -3.39 -13.68 -5.28
C SER A 21 -3.38 -15.19 -5.37
N VAL A 22 -3.07 -15.71 -6.56
CA VAL A 22 -2.88 -17.15 -6.78
C VAL A 22 -1.46 -17.62 -6.50
N CYS A 23 -0.51 -16.68 -6.43
CA CYS A 23 0.90 -17.00 -6.26
C CYS A 23 1.69 -15.80 -5.77
N GLU A 24 2.62 -16.05 -4.86
CA GLU A 24 3.68 -15.11 -4.50
C GLU A 24 4.84 -15.23 -5.49
N VAL A 25 5.33 -14.09 -5.99
CA VAL A 25 6.51 -14.00 -6.83
C VAL A 25 7.74 -13.83 -5.95
N THR A 26 8.68 -14.76 -6.01
CA THR A 26 9.89 -14.76 -5.18
C THR A 26 11.18 -14.74 -5.99
N THR A 27 11.09 -14.87 -7.32
CA THR A 27 12.24 -14.85 -8.23
C THR A 27 11.95 -14.00 -9.47
N ASP A 28 12.98 -13.35 -9.99
CA ASP A 28 12.98 -12.61 -11.26
C ASP A 28 13.23 -13.49 -12.47
N GLU A 29 13.66 -14.73 -12.26
CA GLU A 29 13.89 -15.68 -13.35
C GLU A 29 12.56 -16.10 -13.97
N LEU A 30 12.51 -16.04 -15.31
CA LEU A 30 11.29 -16.33 -16.06
C LEU A 30 11.16 -17.82 -16.41
N TYR A 31 12.29 -18.48 -16.66
CA TYR A 31 12.36 -19.86 -17.13
C TYR A 31 13.47 -20.63 -16.42
N GLU A 32 13.23 -21.91 -16.24
CA GLU A 32 14.18 -22.91 -15.79
C GLU A 32 14.03 -24.12 -16.73
N ASP A 33 15.11 -24.62 -17.34
CA ASP A 33 15.11 -25.72 -18.31
C ASP A 33 14.03 -25.57 -19.41
N ASN A 34 13.90 -24.37 -19.96
CA ASN A 34 12.91 -24.04 -21.00
C ASN A 34 11.43 -24.11 -20.53
N GLN A 35 11.18 -24.29 -19.23
CA GLN A 35 9.84 -24.26 -18.66
C GLN A 35 9.64 -22.98 -17.84
N PRO A 36 8.42 -22.43 -17.75
CA PRO A 36 8.13 -21.30 -16.87
C PRO A 36 8.50 -21.65 -15.43
N LYS A 37 9.32 -20.80 -14.80
CA LYS A 37 9.77 -21.04 -13.44
C LYS A 37 8.63 -20.82 -12.45
N ALA A 38 8.47 -21.78 -11.52
CA ALA A 38 7.53 -21.62 -10.40
C ALA A 38 7.92 -20.41 -9.54
N HIS A 39 6.93 -19.65 -9.08
CA HIS A 39 7.12 -18.40 -8.32
C HIS A 39 7.88 -17.29 -9.08
N GLY A 40 8.05 -17.43 -10.38
CA GLY A 40 8.55 -16.38 -11.27
C GLY A 40 7.40 -15.59 -11.91
N LEU A 41 7.76 -14.56 -12.68
CA LEU A 41 6.78 -13.71 -13.37
C LEU A 41 5.96 -14.41 -14.46
N ARG A 42 6.38 -15.62 -14.88
CA ARG A 42 5.68 -16.47 -15.87
C ARG A 42 5.10 -17.75 -15.26
N ASP A 43 4.91 -17.78 -13.95
CA ASP A 43 4.30 -18.93 -13.30
C ASP A 43 2.96 -19.30 -13.97
N PRO A 44 2.73 -20.58 -14.31
CA PRO A 44 1.51 -21.05 -14.99
C PRO A 44 0.20 -20.74 -14.26
N ARG A 45 0.26 -20.41 -12.96
CA ARG A 45 -0.90 -19.98 -12.16
C ARG A 45 -1.41 -18.60 -12.52
N PHE A 46 -0.58 -17.73 -13.10
CA PHE A 46 -1.02 -16.39 -13.53
C PHE A 46 -1.86 -16.37 -14.79
N GLY A 47 -1.79 -17.44 -15.57
CA GLY A 47 -2.54 -17.55 -16.82
C GLY A 47 -1.87 -18.48 -17.81
N VAL A 48 -2.32 -18.42 -19.04
CA VAL A 48 -1.86 -19.27 -20.11
C VAL A 48 -0.84 -18.54 -20.99
N SER A 49 0.40 -19.00 -21.01
CA SER A 49 1.49 -18.43 -21.83
C SER A 49 1.53 -18.95 -23.27
N SER A 50 0.83 -20.04 -23.58
CA SER A 50 0.80 -20.64 -24.94
C SER A 50 -0.61 -20.97 -25.40
N ARG A 51 -0.89 -20.86 -26.70
CA ARG A 51 -2.20 -21.15 -27.28
C ARG A 51 -2.74 -22.57 -27.01
N ARG A 52 -1.86 -23.54 -26.75
CA ARG A 52 -2.20 -24.96 -26.51
C ARG A 52 -2.24 -25.29 -25.00
N GLY A 53 -1.84 -24.35 -24.13
CA GLY A 53 -1.79 -24.56 -22.69
C GLY A 53 -3.14 -24.38 -22.02
N ARG A 54 -3.17 -24.77 -20.74
CA ARG A 54 -4.26 -24.48 -19.82
C ARG A 54 -3.73 -23.77 -18.58
N CYS A 55 -4.50 -22.87 -18.03
CA CYS A 55 -4.16 -22.16 -16.81
C CYS A 55 -4.14 -23.13 -15.63
N ALA A 56 -3.08 -23.11 -14.82
CA ALA A 56 -2.97 -23.97 -13.65
C ALA A 56 -3.98 -23.61 -12.53
N SER A 57 -4.45 -22.35 -12.48
CA SER A 57 -5.41 -21.89 -11.47
C SER A 57 -6.86 -22.19 -11.84
N CYS A 58 -7.28 -21.94 -13.09
CA CYS A 58 -8.68 -22.07 -13.49
C CYS A 58 -8.94 -23.14 -14.55
N SER A 59 -7.92 -23.84 -15.03
CA SER A 59 -7.95 -24.89 -16.08
C SER A 59 -8.52 -24.43 -17.43
N ARG A 60 -8.75 -23.12 -17.62
CA ARG A 60 -9.27 -22.54 -18.87
C ARG A 60 -8.19 -22.44 -19.93
N THR A 61 -8.62 -22.33 -21.18
CA THR A 61 -7.75 -22.13 -22.34
C THR A 61 -7.29 -20.67 -22.45
N TRP A 62 -6.34 -20.42 -23.37
CA TRP A 62 -5.81 -19.07 -23.63
C TRP A 62 -6.89 -18.02 -23.96
N SER A 63 -7.96 -18.39 -24.66
CA SER A 63 -9.04 -17.48 -25.03
C SER A 63 -10.05 -17.23 -23.91
N GLU A 64 -10.08 -18.07 -22.88
CA GLU A 64 -11.09 -18.03 -21.82
C GLU A 64 -10.52 -17.53 -20.48
N CYS A 65 -9.20 -17.64 -20.30
CA CYS A 65 -8.53 -17.19 -19.08
C CYS A 65 -8.14 -15.73 -19.20
N SER A 66 -8.74 -14.87 -18.39
CA SER A 66 -8.41 -13.43 -18.31
C SER A 66 -7.11 -13.13 -17.57
N GLY A 67 -6.46 -14.14 -17.00
CA GLY A 67 -5.32 -13.99 -16.11
C GLY A 67 -5.73 -13.94 -14.63
N HIS A 68 -4.75 -14.11 -13.76
CA HIS A 68 -4.91 -14.10 -12.31
C HIS A 68 -3.88 -13.18 -11.67
N PHE A 69 -4.26 -12.56 -10.55
CA PHE A 69 -3.36 -11.69 -9.80
C PHE A 69 -2.34 -12.50 -9.01
N GLY A 70 -1.13 -11.98 -8.94
CA GLY A 70 -0.10 -12.40 -8.02
C GLY A 70 0.31 -11.26 -7.11
N HIS A 71 1.17 -11.54 -6.15
CA HIS A 71 1.78 -10.54 -5.29
C HIS A 71 3.25 -10.85 -5.08
N TYR A 72 3.98 -9.87 -4.63
CA TYR A 72 5.31 -10.05 -4.03
C TYR A 72 5.40 -9.19 -2.77
N GLU A 73 6.12 -9.69 -1.78
CA GLU A 73 6.31 -8.98 -0.52
C GLU A 73 7.48 -8.02 -0.65
N LEU A 74 7.23 -6.77 -0.31
CA LEU A 74 8.30 -5.78 -0.22
C LEU A 74 9.06 -5.98 1.09
N PRO A 75 10.41 -5.96 1.08
CA PRO A 75 11.20 -6.11 2.31
C PRO A 75 10.96 -4.97 3.31
N HIS A 76 10.57 -3.79 2.80
CA HIS A 76 10.21 -2.62 3.60
C HIS A 76 8.97 -1.94 3.03
N PRO A 77 8.09 -1.40 3.88
CA PRO A 77 6.98 -0.56 3.43
C PRO A 77 7.49 0.64 2.63
N VAL A 78 6.80 0.95 1.54
CA VAL A 78 7.09 2.13 0.71
C VAL A 78 5.84 3.00 0.61
N TYR A 79 6.03 4.27 0.30
CA TYR A 79 4.92 5.17 0.06
C TYR A 79 4.18 4.84 -1.23
N ASN A 80 2.86 4.88 -1.18
CA ASN A 80 2.05 4.93 -2.39
C ASN A 80 2.04 6.37 -2.91
N ILE A 81 2.70 6.60 -4.05
CA ILE A 81 2.89 7.94 -4.64
C ILE A 81 1.57 8.65 -4.89
N GLY A 82 0.53 7.92 -5.29
CA GLY A 82 -0.80 8.48 -5.54
C GLY A 82 -1.48 9.06 -4.29
N TRP A 83 -1.07 8.60 -3.09
CA TRP A 83 -1.69 8.99 -1.82
C TRP A 83 -0.80 9.84 -0.93
N MET A 84 0.34 10.30 -1.44
CA MET A 84 1.29 11.13 -0.67
C MET A 84 0.68 12.42 -0.12
N SER A 85 -0.26 13.02 -0.83
CA SER A 85 -0.94 14.25 -0.39
C SER A 85 -1.89 13.96 0.78
N GLU A 86 -2.58 12.83 0.73
CA GLU A 86 -3.45 12.37 1.82
C GLU A 86 -2.64 12.01 3.07
N VAL A 87 -1.54 11.30 2.90
CA VAL A 87 -0.62 11.00 4.02
C VAL A 87 -0.13 12.29 4.68
N LEU A 88 0.27 13.29 3.88
CA LEU A 88 0.68 14.60 4.40
C LEU A 88 -0.48 15.32 5.11
N HIS A 89 -1.70 15.24 4.57
CA HIS A 89 -2.90 15.79 5.19
C HIS A 89 -3.09 15.21 6.59
N TRP A 90 -3.13 13.88 6.69
CA TRP A 90 -3.32 13.19 7.97
C TRP A 90 -2.20 13.49 8.97
N LEU A 91 -0.93 13.52 8.54
CA LEU A 91 0.20 13.89 9.42
C LEU A 91 0.07 15.31 9.98
N ARG A 92 -0.51 16.24 9.23
CA ARG A 92 -0.72 17.64 9.69
C ARG A 92 -1.92 17.78 10.62
N HIS A 93 -2.91 16.90 10.51
CA HIS A 93 -4.15 16.96 11.25
C HIS A 93 -4.19 16.02 12.46
N SER A 94 -3.22 15.12 12.59
CA SER A 94 -3.15 14.16 13.70
C SER A 94 -1.94 14.38 14.58
N CYS A 95 -2.07 13.98 15.85
CA CYS A 95 -0.98 13.98 16.80
C CYS A 95 -0.22 12.65 16.75
N LYS A 96 1.09 12.70 16.56
CA LYS A 96 1.95 11.51 16.52
C LYS A 96 1.97 10.70 17.82
N GLU A 97 1.71 11.34 18.96
CA GLU A 97 1.78 10.70 20.28
C GLU A 97 0.47 10.06 20.72
N CYS A 98 -0.64 10.82 20.66
CA CYS A 98 -1.93 10.36 21.19
C CYS A 98 -2.96 10.00 20.11
N GLY A 99 -2.63 10.18 18.83
CA GLY A 99 -3.56 9.90 17.73
C GLY A 99 -4.72 10.91 17.59
N TYR A 100 -4.78 11.97 18.40
CA TYR A 100 -5.84 12.98 18.29
C TYR A 100 -5.92 13.57 16.88
N VAL A 101 -7.12 13.62 16.32
CA VAL A 101 -7.40 14.18 14.99
C VAL A 101 -8.10 15.53 15.14
N SER A 102 -7.69 16.50 14.34
CA SER A 102 -8.23 17.86 14.33
C SER A 102 -8.76 18.22 12.94
N ALA A 103 -9.87 18.93 12.87
CA ALA A 103 -10.41 19.47 11.62
C ALA A 103 -9.47 20.50 10.95
N THR A 104 -8.58 21.12 11.72
CA THR A 104 -7.58 22.07 11.22
C THR A 104 -6.16 21.58 11.51
N PRO A 105 -5.16 21.93 10.67
CA PRO A 105 -3.79 21.50 10.91
C PRO A 105 -3.29 21.87 12.29
N LEU A 106 -2.72 20.90 13.00
CA LEU A 106 -2.11 21.12 14.32
C LEU A 106 -0.89 22.03 14.17
N ARG A 107 -0.84 23.07 15.02
CA ARG A 107 0.23 24.08 14.87
C ARG A 107 1.15 24.05 16.07
N LYS A 108 1.74 24.11 16.77
CA LYS A 108 2.65 24.18 17.91
C LYS A 108 2.50 23.00 18.88
N LYS A 109 1.30 22.80 19.43
CA LYS A 109 1.03 21.79 20.46
C LYS A 109 -0.28 21.08 20.21
N CYS A 110 -0.33 19.79 20.54
CA CYS A 110 -1.57 19.03 20.55
C CYS A 110 -2.48 19.54 21.68
N PRO A 111 -3.77 19.80 21.43
CA PRO A 111 -4.70 20.26 22.46
C PRO A 111 -5.01 19.18 23.49
N GLN A 112 -4.86 17.90 23.16
CA GLN A 112 -5.18 16.79 24.05
C GLN A 112 -4.01 16.40 24.98
N CYS A 113 -2.80 16.19 24.41
CA CYS A 113 -1.65 15.72 25.19
C CYS A 113 -0.55 16.77 25.40
N ALA A 114 -0.73 17.98 24.87
CA ALA A 114 0.21 19.08 24.92
C ALA A 114 1.60 18.80 24.28
N SER A 115 1.78 17.66 23.59
CA SER A 115 3.01 17.34 22.85
C SER A 115 3.27 18.35 21.73
N LEU A 116 4.55 18.59 21.44
CA LEU A 116 4.94 19.47 20.33
C LEU A 116 4.65 18.79 19.00
N THR A 117 4.02 19.53 18.09
CA THR A 117 3.71 19.08 16.74
C THR A 117 4.83 19.52 15.79
N PRO A 118 5.49 18.56 15.10
CA PRO A 118 6.50 18.89 14.10
C PRO A 118 5.87 19.49 12.84
N LYS A 119 6.69 20.09 12.01
CA LYS A 119 6.27 20.56 10.68
C LYS A 119 6.50 19.46 9.66
N TYR A 120 5.46 19.15 8.88
CA TYR A 120 5.53 18.18 7.81
C TYR A 120 5.47 18.88 6.45
N SER A 121 6.31 18.45 5.51
CA SER A 121 6.38 18.97 4.16
C SER A 121 6.62 17.86 3.13
N LYS A 122 6.27 18.13 1.87
CA LYS A 122 6.49 17.24 0.74
C LYS A 122 7.36 17.98 -0.28
N PRO A 123 8.71 17.85 -0.21
CA PRO A 123 9.61 18.55 -1.12
C PRO A 123 9.49 18.07 -2.57
N ASN A 124 9.07 16.82 -2.79
CA ASN A 124 8.83 16.23 -4.10
C ASN A 124 7.70 15.19 -4.03
N SER A 125 7.42 14.50 -5.13
CA SER A 125 6.30 13.53 -5.22
C SER A 125 6.51 12.25 -4.41
N VAL A 126 7.72 11.94 -4.00
CA VAL A 126 8.09 10.64 -3.40
C VAL A 126 8.67 10.73 -2.00
N THR A 127 8.89 11.95 -1.48
CA THR A 127 9.55 12.16 -0.19
C THR A 127 8.67 12.98 0.74
N LEU A 128 8.53 12.52 1.97
CA LEU A 128 8.01 13.30 3.09
C LEU A 128 9.15 13.76 3.98
N ARG A 129 9.05 14.97 4.49
CA ARG A 129 10.06 15.57 5.36
C ARG A 129 9.42 16.08 6.63
N VAL A 130 10.07 15.79 7.74
CA VAL A 130 9.70 16.27 9.06
C VAL A 130 10.76 17.25 9.58
N GLN A 131 10.29 18.30 10.24
CA GLN A 131 11.12 19.23 10.98
C GLN A 131 10.60 19.29 12.41
N GLU A 132 11.35 18.72 13.33
CA GLU A 132 11.13 18.85 14.76
C GLU A 132 11.43 20.30 15.22
N THR A 133 10.85 20.69 16.35
CA THR A 133 10.92 22.10 16.83
C THR A 133 12.35 22.59 17.02
N ASN A 134 13.29 21.71 17.40
CA ASN A 134 14.66 22.05 17.72
C ASN A 134 15.69 21.31 16.85
N GLY A 135 15.25 20.77 15.67
CA GLY A 135 16.12 19.96 14.81
C GLY A 135 16.13 20.41 13.35
N PRO A 136 17.13 19.98 12.59
CA PRO A 136 17.13 20.18 11.14
C PRO A 136 16.01 19.34 10.50
N PRO A 137 15.52 19.74 9.32
CA PRO A 137 14.57 18.94 8.57
C PRO A 137 15.23 17.63 8.11
N ARG A 138 14.53 16.50 8.28
CA ARG A 138 14.97 15.18 7.83
C ARG A 138 13.88 14.49 7.03
N ASP A 139 14.27 13.58 6.17
CA ASP A 139 13.32 12.76 5.44
C ASP A 139 12.72 11.69 6.35
N MET A 140 11.43 11.41 6.17
CA MET A 140 10.70 10.38 6.91
C MET A 140 10.65 9.10 6.10
N LEU A 141 10.80 7.97 6.78
CA LEU A 141 10.61 6.65 6.19
C LEU A 141 9.15 6.20 6.30
N ALA A 142 8.68 5.41 5.35
CA ALA A 142 7.31 4.91 5.35
C ALA A 142 6.92 4.11 6.62
N PRO A 143 7.79 3.28 7.21
CA PRO A 143 7.49 2.61 8.49
C PRO A 143 7.25 3.59 9.64
N GLU A 144 7.98 4.70 9.69
CA GLU A 144 7.81 5.73 10.72
C GLU A 144 6.44 6.41 10.60
N VAL A 145 6.05 6.78 9.39
CA VAL A 145 4.72 7.35 9.13
C VAL A 145 3.61 6.37 9.47
N HIS A 146 3.79 5.10 9.10
CA HIS A 146 2.83 4.05 9.45
C HIS A 146 2.66 3.95 10.97
N GLY A 147 3.75 4.01 11.75
CA GLY A 147 3.71 4.00 13.20
C GLY A 147 2.94 5.19 13.77
N TYR A 148 3.13 6.40 13.22
CA TYR A 148 2.39 7.59 13.68
C TYR A 148 0.90 7.52 13.36
N LEU A 149 0.54 7.10 12.15
CA LEU A 149 -0.86 7.01 11.73
C LEU A 149 -1.61 5.83 12.40
N SER A 150 -0.91 4.79 12.83
CA SER A 150 -1.49 3.68 13.58
C SER A 150 -2.03 4.07 14.95
N ASN A 151 -1.64 5.22 15.49
CA ASN A 151 -2.17 5.76 16.74
C ASN A 151 -3.56 6.40 16.56
N ILE A 152 -3.99 6.66 15.33
CA ILE A 152 -5.31 7.23 15.04
C ILE A 152 -6.37 6.14 15.22
N ARG A 153 -7.43 6.44 15.97
CA ARG A 153 -8.53 5.51 16.15
C ARG A 153 -9.40 5.46 14.88
N PRO A 154 -9.90 4.28 14.49
CA PRO A 154 -10.77 4.14 13.32
C PRO A 154 -12.02 5.03 13.38
N GLU A 155 -12.57 5.26 14.56
CA GLU A 155 -13.73 6.12 14.82
C GLU A 155 -13.46 7.60 14.53
N ASP A 156 -12.21 8.06 14.65
CA ASP A 156 -11.82 9.44 14.37
C ASP A 156 -11.57 9.71 12.86
N VAL A 157 -11.56 8.67 12.04
CA VAL A 157 -11.37 8.74 10.57
C VAL A 157 -12.69 8.81 9.82
N ALA A 158 -13.80 8.38 10.43
CA ALA A 158 -15.13 8.39 9.85
C ALA A 158 -15.78 9.77 9.98
N VAL A 159 -15.24 10.77 9.24
CA VAL A 159 -15.84 12.11 9.11
C VAL A 159 -16.22 12.37 7.67
#